data_8380d81ba74ab2177039bfee7b38a5f8
#
_entry.id   8380d81ba74ab2177039bfee7b38a5f8
#
_cell.length_a   1.000
_cell.length_b   1.000
_cell.length_c   1.000
_cell.angle_alpha   90.00
_cell.angle_beta   90.00
_cell.angle_gamma   90.00
#
_symmetry.space_group_name_H-M   'P 1'
#
loop_
_entity.id
_entity.type
_entity.pdbx_description
1 polymer ?
#
loop_
_entity_poly.entity_id
_entity_poly.type
_entity_poly.pdbx_seq_one_letter_code
_entity_poly.pdbx_strand_id
1 'polypeptide(L)'
;MAPLYTDFAHMQKDPDLMRFVTFNVNGIRARMHQLEQLVNDYQPDVIGLQETKVADDQFPAAEVEQLGYHVNWFGQKGHYGVALMSRNEPVRVQRGYPWDDDDAQRRLITADIPVGGETVTVINGYFPQGESRDHPTKFPAKERFYQDLQRLLREQYSPEHPLMVMGDLNISSTDLDVGIGEDNRKRWLREGKCSFLPEEREWLQQVKSWGLNDVYRHLYPETDDDFSWFDYRSRGFERDPKRGLRIDLILATDALAQRVTDGGISYSIRSMTKPSDHCPVWADFRR
;
A
#
# COMPACT_ATOMS: atom_id res chain seq x y z
N MET A 1 9.38 -8.57 -26.65
CA MET A 1 7.92 -8.33 -26.72
C MET A 1 7.67 -7.01 -26.03
N ALA A 2 6.96 -6.07 -26.66
CA ALA A 2 6.64 -4.80 -26.00
C ALA A 2 5.75 -5.06 -24.78
N PRO A 3 5.93 -4.36 -23.65
CA PRO A 3 5.06 -4.51 -22.51
C PRO A 3 3.64 -4.13 -22.95
N LEU A 4 2.69 -5.01 -22.68
CA LEU A 4 1.27 -4.75 -22.83
C LEU A 4 0.88 -3.72 -21.75
N TYR A 5 1.17 -2.42 -21.98
CA TYR A 5 0.43 -1.36 -21.31
C TYR A 5 -1.01 -1.44 -21.87
N THR A 6 -1.82 -2.27 -21.24
CA THR A 6 -3.25 -2.24 -21.47
C THR A 6 -3.73 -0.86 -21.03
N ASP A 7 -4.14 -0.08 -22.02
CA ASP A 7 -4.79 1.21 -21.86
C ASP A 7 -6.13 0.96 -21.17
N PHE A 8 -6.17 1.06 -19.83
CA PHE A 8 -7.37 0.82 -19.00
C PHE A 8 -8.36 1.99 -19.05
N ALA A 9 -8.36 2.77 -20.14
CA ALA A 9 -9.41 3.75 -20.38
C ALA A 9 -10.77 3.04 -20.49
N HIS A 10 -11.55 3.11 -19.38
CA HIS A 10 -12.95 2.67 -19.28
C HIS A 10 -13.24 1.16 -19.23
N MET A 11 -12.48 0.38 -18.48
CA MET A 11 -12.95 -0.94 -18.09
C MET A 11 -14.04 -0.80 -17.03
N GLN A 12 -15.30 -0.95 -17.42
CA GLN A 12 -16.37 -1.20 -16.46
C GLN A 12 -15.94 -2.39 -15.60
N LYS A 13 -15.85 -2.16 -14.28
CA LYS A 13 -15.53 -3.23 -13.34
C LYS A 13 -16.55 -4.35 -13.50
N ASP A 14 -16.09 -5.57 -13.65
CA ASP A 14 -16.93 -6.76 -13.59
C ASP A 14 -17.66 -6.80 -12.23
N PRO A 15 -19.00 -6.86 -12.20
CA PRO A 15 -19.77 -6.89 -10.95
C PRO A 15 -19.44 -8.10 -10.05
N ASP A 16 -18.88 -9.17 -10.62
CA ASP A 16 -18.47 -10.37 -9.88
C ASP A 16 -17.08 -10.26 -9.24
N LEU A 17 -16.42 -9.12 -9.41
CA LEU A 17 -15.10 -8.85 -8.81
C LEU A 17 -15.18 -7.88 -7.64
N MET A 18 -14.29 -8.09 -6.67
CA MET A 18 -13.94 -7.15 -5.60
C MET A 18 -12.60 -6.52 -5.95
N ARG A 19 -12.53 -5.20 -6.08
CA ARG A 19 -11.28 -4.47 -6.39
C ARG A 19 -10.79 -3.70 -5.18
N PHE A 20 -9.55 -3.97 -4.80
CA PHE A 20 -8.84 -3.26 -3.72
C PHE A 20 -7.67 -2.48 -4.30
N VAL A 21 -7.46 -1.27 -3.76
CA VAL A 21 -6.36 -0.40 -4.18
C VAL A 21 -5.63 0.13 -2.96
N THR A 22 -4.31 0.18 -3.01
CA THR A 22 -3.48 0.93 -2.07
C THR A 22 -2.78 2.07 -2.78
N PHE A 23 -2.73 3.26 -2.17
CA PHE A 23 -2.13 4.42 -2.76
C PHE A 23 -1.52 5.37 -1.70
N ASN A 24 -0.20 5.47 -1.67
CA ASN A 24 0.46 6.54 -0.95
C ASN A 24 0.31 7.85 -1.73
N VAL A 25 -0.55 8.73 -1.24
CA VAL A 25 -0.89 9.98 -1.95
C VAL A 25 0.13 11.10 -1.74
N ASN A 26 1.09 10.94 -0.83
CA ASN A 26 2.09 11.96 -0.50
C ASN A 26 1.48 13.37 -0.34
N GLY A 27 0.41 13.46 0.50
CA GLY A 27 -0.40 14.65 0.73
C GLY A 27 -1.70 14.67 -0.05
N ILE A 28 -2.80 14.31 0.62
CA ILE A 28 -4.11 14.10 -0.01
C ILE A 28 -4.62 15.35 -0.76
N ARG A 29 -4.52 16.54 -0.18
CA ARG A 29 -5.00 17.78 -0.80
C ARG A 29 -4.32 18.08 -2.13
N ALA A 30 -3.05 17.77 -2.26
CA ALA A 30 -2.29 18.00 -3.48
C ALA A 30 -2.55 16.94 -4.57
N ARG A 31 -3.20 15.82 -4.21
CA ARG A 31 -3.40 14.64 -5.08
C ARG A 31 -4.87 14.25 -5.24
N MET A 32 -5.81 15.11 -4.85
CA MET A 32 -7.24 14.85 -5.06
C MET A 32 -7.55 14.52 -6.53
N HIS A 33 -6.94 15.24 -7.48
CA HIS A 33 -7.10 14.96 -8.91
C HIS A 33 -6.67 13.55 -9.32
N GLN A 34 -5.61 12.99 -8.67
CA GLN A 34 -5.19 11.60 -8.91
C GLN A 34 -6.17 10.61 -8.28
N LEU A 35 -6.69 10.91 -7.10
CA LEU A 35 -7.69 10.08 -6.43
C LEU A 35 -9.01 10.05 -7.21
N GLU A 36 -9.46 11.18 -7.71
CA GLU A 36 -10.64 11.28 -8.58
C GLU A 36 -10.45 10.45 -9.86
N GLN A 37 -9.31 10.58 -10.53
CA GLN A 37 -9.01 9.80 -11.73
C GLN A 37 -8.94 8.30 -11.41
N LEU A 38 -8.29 7.91 -10.31
CA LEU A 38 -8.23 6.53 -9.85
C LEU A 38 -9.63 5.93 -9.64
N VAL A 39 -10.52 6.69 -8.98
CA VAL A 39 -11.91 6.25 -8.76
C VAL A 39 -12.65 6.09 -10.08
N ASN A 40 -12.49 7.01 -11.01
CA ASN A 40 -13.15 6.97 -12.32
C ASN A 40 -12.69 5.78 -13.18
N ASP A 41 -11.37 5.54 -13.22
CA ASP A 41 -10.79 4.52 -14.10
C ASP A 41 -10.94 3.10 -13.52
N TYR A 42 -10.77 2.95 -12.21
CA TYR A 42 -10.68 1.63 -11.56
C TYR A 42 -11.94 1.22 -10.80
N GLN A 43 -12.79 2.16 -10.38
CA GLN A 43 -14.02 1.92 -9.61
C GLN A 43 -13.83 0.93 -8.43
N PRO A 44 -12.83 1.13 -7.57
CA PRO A 44 -12.52 0.18 -6.51
C PRO A 44 -13.65 0.03 -5.49
N ASP A 45 -13.71 -1.12 -4.83
CA ASP A 45 -14.60 -1.31 -3.66
C ASP A 45 -13.97 -0.71 -2.42
N VAL A 46 -12.64 -0.83 -2.29
CA VAL A 46 -11.87 -0.32 -1.15
C VAL A 46 -10.58 0.32 -1.62
N ILE A 47 -10.24 1.47 -1.02
CA ILE A 47 -8.97 2.18 -1.24
C ILE A 47 -8.32 2.45 0.10
N GLY A 48 -7.08 2.00 0.29
CA GLY A 48 -6.21 2.40 1.40
C GLY A 48 -5.28 3.53 0.99
N LEU A 49 -5.33 4.63 1.73
CA LEU A 49 -4.47 5.79 1.50
C LEU A 49 -3.41 5.90 2.58
N GLN A 50 -2.20 6.30 2.19
CA GLN A 50 -1.10 6.57 3.09
C GLN A 50 -0.54 7.96 2.84
N GLU A 51 0.16 8.52 3.80
CA GLU A 51 0.71 9.87 3.80
C GLU A 51 -0.33 10.96 3.45
N THR A 52 -1.47 10.94 4.12
CA THR A 52 -2.50 11.98 3.92
C THR A 52 -2.02 13.37 4.34
N LYS A 53 -1.11 13.47 5.32
CA LYS A 53 -0.39 14.69 5.78
C LYS A 53 -1.30 15.83 6.25
N VAL A 54 -2.49 15.51 6.70
CA VAL A 54 -3.44 16.46 7.27
C VAL A 54 -3.90 16.01 8.65
N ALA A 55 -4.18 16.95 9.54
CA ALA A 55 -4.82 16.66 10.82
C ALA A 55 -6.26 16.18 10.61
N ASP A 56 -6.82 15.50 11.60
CA ASP A 56 -8.17 14.91 11.51
C ASP A 56 -9.23 15.94 11.16
N ASP A 57 -9.17 17.13 11.75
CA ASP A 57 -10.11 18.24 11.52
C ASP A 57 -9.93 18.93 10.15
N GLN A 58 -8.87 18.61 9.44
CA GLN A 58 -8.53 19.17 8.13
C GLN A 58 -8.58 18.15 7.00
N PHE A 59 -8.97 16.93 7.29
CA PHE A 59 -9.14 15.90 6.26
C PHE A 59 -10.28 16.30 5.30
N PRO A 60 -10.11 16.22 3.97
CA PRO A 60 -11.13 16.63 3.00
C PRO A 60 -12.24 15.57 2.87
N ALA A 61 -12.93 15.25 3.96
CA ALA A 61 -13.90 14.17 4.01
C ALA A 61 -15.05 14.39 3.03
N ALA A 62 -15.59 15.63 2.95
CA ALA A 62 -16.70 15.93 2.06
C ALA A 62 -16.36 15.72 0.58
N GLU A 63 -15.15 16.11 0.16
CA GLU A 63 -14.67 15.91 -1.21
C GLU A 63 -14.48 14.42 -1.53
N VAL A 64 -13.97 13.65 -0.56
CA VAL A 64 -13.80 12.20 -0.72
C VAL A 64 -15.16 11.47 -0.74
N GLU A 65 -16.10 11.86 0.11
CA GLU A 65 -17.46 11.30 0.16
C GLU A 65 -18.23 11.58 -1.15
N GLN A 66 -18.00 12.73 -1.80
CA GLN A 66 -18.59 13.03 -3.11
C GLN A 66 -18.14 12.07 -4.22
N LEU A 67 -17.05 11.33 -4.02
CA LEU A 67 -16.64 10.26 -4.93
C LEU A 67 -17.46 8.96 -4.74
N GLY A 68 -18.39 8.94 -3.80
CA GLY A 68 -19.30 7.82 -3.52
C GLY A 68 -18.71 6.77 -2.59
N TYR A 69 -17.91 7.19 -1.60
CA TYR A 69 -17.28 6.32 -0.60
C TYR A 69 -17.60 6.77 0.82
N HIS A 70 -17.76 5.82 1.71
CA HIS A 70 -17.55 6.04 3.13
C HIS A 70 -16.06 6.19 3.38
N VAL A 71 -15.65 7.16 4.19
CA VAL A 71 -14.25 7.38 4.51
C VAL A 71 -14.01 7.38 6.01
N ASN A 72 -12.97 6.67 6.43
CA ASN A 72 -12.44 6.65 7.78
C ASN A 72 -10.97 7.01 7.71
N TRP A 73 -10.51 7.93 8.56
CA TRP A 73 -9.15 8.41 8.54
C TRP A 73 -8.55 8.51 9.95
N PHE A 74 -7.24 8.55 9.98
CA PHE A 74 -6.44 8.76 11.17
C PHE A 74 -5.25 9.65 10.79
N GLY A 75 -5.47 10.97 10.90
CA GLY A 75 -4.61 12.00 10.33
C GLY A 75 -3.67 12.64 11.33
N GLN A 76 -2.50 13.06 10.85
CA GLN A 76 -1.50 13.80 11.61
C GLN A 76 -1.03 15.00 10.80
N LYS A 77 -0.94 16.16 11.45
CA LYS A 77 -0.57 17.42 10.79
C LYS A 77 0.82 17.35 10.15
N GLY A 78 0.87 17.57 8.85
CA GLY A 78 2.11 17.74 8.06
C GLY A 78 2.88 16.44 7.79
N HIS A 79 2.61 15.36 8.53
CA HIS A 79 3.31 14.08 8.42
C HIS A 79 2.34 12.92 8.56
N TYR A 80 2.71 11.74 8.04
CA TYR A 80 1.96 10.50 8.24
C TYR A 80 0.48 10.61 7.81
N GLY A 81 -0.39 9.92 8.52
CA GLY A 81 -1.82 9.89 8.25
C GLY A 81 -2.19 8.80 7.25
N VAL A 82 -3.25 8.06 7.61
CA VAL A 82 -3.81 6.98 6.79
C VAL A 82 -5.32 7.14 6.68
N ALA A 83 -5.91 6.60 5.61
CA ALA A 83 -7.35 6.56 5.46
C ALA A 83 -7.79 5.28 4.74
N LEU A 84 -9.01 4.85 5.02
CA LEU A 84 -9.71 3.80 4.29
C LEU A 84 -10.99 4.38 3.68
N MET A 85 -11.15 4.21 2.38
CA MET A 85 -12.36 4.52 1.63
C MET A 85 -13.00 3.20 1.21
N SER A 86 -14.31 3.05 1.39
CA SER A 86 -15.05 1.85 1.00
C SER A 86 -16.43 2.19 0.44
N ARG A 87 -16.92 1.38 -0.52
CA ARG A 87 -18.27 1.55 -1.08
C ARG A 87 -19.36 1.28 -0.04
N ASN A 88 -19.12 0.32 0.83
CA ASN A 88 -20.01 -0.01 1.92
C ASN A 88 -19.46 0.52 3.25
N GLU A 89 -20.32 0.89 4.16
CA GLU A 89 -19.93 1.34 5.49
C GLU A 89 -19.25 0.19 6.26
N PRO A 90 -18.04 0.42 6.84
CA PRO A 90 -17.37 -0.58 7.67
C PRO A 90 -18.18 -0.92 8.92
N VAL A 91 -18.23 -2.18 9.31
CA VAL A 91 -18.90 -2.63 10.56
C VAL A 91 -18.03 -2.38 11.80
N ARG A 92 -16.72 -2.25 11.62
CA ARG A 92 -15.76 -1.92 12.66
C ARG A 92 -14.60 -1.13 12.06
N VAL A 93 -14.11 -0.14 12.82
CA VAL A 93 -12.89 0.60 12.47
C VAL A 93 -12.03 0.73 13.72
N GLN A 94 -10.73 0.45 13.57
CA GLN A 94 -9.72 0.65 14.60
C GLN A 94 -8.60 1.55 14.05
N ARG A 95 -8.23 2.57 14.81
CA ARG A 95 -7.15 3.51 14.50
C ARG A 95 -5.93 3.18 15.34
N GLY A 96 -4.77 2.98 14.69
CA GLY A 96 -3.54 2.55 15.34
C GLY A 96 -3.57 1.10 15.83
N TYR A 97 -2.52 0.71 16.53
CA TYR A 97 -2.50 -0.56 17.28
C TYR A 97 -3.28 -0.43 18.59
N PRO A 98 -3.87 -1.51 19.15
CA PRO A 98 -4.64 -1.44 20.40
C PRO A 98 -3.84 -0.96 21.62
N TRP A 99 -2.53 -1.00 21.55
CA TRP A 99 -1.58 -0.61 22.60
C TRP A 99 -0.82 0.68 22.28
N ASP A 100 -1.18 1.37 21.20
CA ASP A 100 -0.61 2.69 20.90
C ASP A 100 -1.01 3.69 21.98
N ASP A 101 -0.08 4.56 22.34
CA ASP A 101 -0.34 5.73 23.19
C ASP A 101 -0.81 6.94 22.33
N ASP A 102 -1.17 8.02 23.02
CA ASP A 102 -1.69 9.23 22.37
C ASP A 102 -0.65 9.93 21.46
N ASP A 103 0.63 9.70 21.71
CA ASP A 103 1.75 10.28 20.94
C ASP A 103 2.21 9.39 19.76
N ALA A 104 1.61 8.21 19.61
CA ALA A 104 1.94 7.30 18.52
C ALA A 104 1.72 7.96 17.15
N GLN A 105 2.65 7.69 16.22
CA GLN A 105 2.53 8.16 14.84
C GLN A 105 1.33 7.49 14.17
N ARG A 106 0.50 8.28 13.49
CA ARG A 106 -0.76 7.83 12.90
C ARG A 106 -0.52 7.15 11.56
N ARG A 107 -0.16 5.85 11.63
CA ARG A 107 0.33 5.06 10.50
C ARG A 107 -0.52 3.84 10.15
N LEU A 108 -1.49 3.46 10.99
CA LEU A 108 -2.29 2.26 10.80
C LEU A 108 -3.77 2.55 10.98
N ILE A 109 -4.59 1.99 10.12
CA ILE A 109 -6.04 1.95 10.26
C ILE A 109 -6.54 0.59 9.78
N THR A 110 -7.38 -0.05 10.57
CA THR A 110 -7.98 -1.35 10.27
C THR A 110 -9.50 -1.21 10.21
N ALA A 111 -10.12 -1.85 9.23
CA ALA A 111 -11.57 -1.90 9.14
C ALA A 111 -12.07 -3.27 8.69
N ASP A 112 -13.22 -3.67 9.25
CA ASP A 112 -13.98 -4.81 8.78
C ASP A 112 -15.04 -4.30 7.80
N ILE A 113 -14.89 -4.60 6.52
CA ILE A 113 -15.66 -4.00 5.43
C ILE A 113 -16.51 -5.06 4.74
N PRO A 114 -17.84 -4.87 4.66
CA PRO A 114 -18.70 -5.72 3.83
C PRO A 114 -18.37 -5.53 2.34
N VAL A 115 -17.87 -6.56 1.68
CA VAL A 115 -17.52 -6.55 0.25
C VAL A 115 -17.87 -7.91 -0.35
N GLY A 116 -18.53 -7.93 -1.52
CA GLY A 116 -18.78 -9.17 -2.24
C GLY A 116 -19.70 -10.19 -1.53
N GLY A 117 -20.45 -9.75 -0.52
CA GLY A 117 -21.34 -10.64 0.26
C GLY A 117 -20.67 -11.24 1.51
N GLU A 118 -19.43 -10.91 1.79
CA GLU A 118 -18.67 -11.32 2.97
C GLU A 118 -18.06 -10.10 3.66
N THR A 119 -17.48 -10.30 4.85
CA THR A 119 -16.72 -9.25 5.55
C THR A 119 -15.23 -9.52 5.35
N VAL A 120 -14.54 -8.53 4.79
CA VAL A 120 -13.08 -8.55 4.61
C VAL A 120 -12.44 -7.62 5.64
N THR A 121 -11.49 -8.11 6.41
CA THR A 121 -10.65 -7.25 7.25
C THR A 121 -9.54 -6.63 6.41
N VAL A 122 -9.48 -5.31 6.40
CA VAL A 122 -8.44 -4.56 5.69
C VAL A 122 -7.59 -3.79 6.69
N ILE A 123 -6.32 -4.13 6.76
CA ILE A 123 -5.29 -3.44 7.55
C ILE A 123 -4.50 -2.56 6.58
N ASN A 124 -4.69 -1.25 6.65
CA ASN A 124 -4.01 -0.28 5.81
C ASN A 124 -2.92 0.43 6.61
N GLY A 125 -1.67 0.37 6.13
CA GLY A 125 -0.52 0.89 6.86
C GLY A 125 0.43 1.76 6.03
N TYR A 126 0.96 2.79 6.69
CA TYR A 126 2.13 3.54 6.27
C TYR A 126 3.32 3.16 7.16
N PHE A 127 4.08 2.17 6.72
CA PHE A 127 5.18 1.61 7.50
C PHE A 127 6.35 2.58 7.55
N PRO A 128 7.07 2.70 8.69
CA PRO A 128 8.22 3.59 8.78
C PRO A 128 9.28 3.28 7.72
N GLN A 129 9.84 4.32 7.11
CA GLN A 129 10.88 4.17 6.09
C GLN A 129 12.21 3.70 6.67
N GLY A 130 12.55 4.13 7.91
CA GLY A 130 13.70 3.65 8.66
C GLY A 130 15.01 4.39 8.39
N GLU A 131 15.15 5.08 7.28
CA GLU A 131 16.30 5.84 6.80
C GLU A 131 17.54 4.97 6.54
N SER A 132 18.24 4.52 7.58
CA SER A 132 19.37 3.61 7.48
C SER A 132 19.49 2.74 8.73
N ARG A 133 20.18 1.61 8.60
CA ARG A 133 20.47 0.67 9.71
C ARG A 133 21.02 1.36 10.95
N ASP A 134 21.84 2.38 10.76
CA ASP A 134 22.51 3.09 11.86
C ASP A 134 21.69 4.26 12.43
N HIS A 135 20.49 4.52 11.90
CA HIS A 135 19.66 5.61 12.41
C HIS A 135 19.11 5.26 13.81
N PRO A 136 19.42 6.06 14.84
CA PRO A 136 19.22 5.64 16.24
C PRO A 136 17.76 5.48 16.67
N THR A 137 16.81 6.08 15.94
CA THR A 137 15.38 6.05 16.29
C THR A 137 14.50 5.50 15.17
N LYS A 138 14.74 5.88 13.91
CA LYS A 138 13.87 5.52 12.79
C LYS A 138 13.95 4.04 12.42
N PHE A 139 15.16 3.47 12.43
CA PHE A 139 15.33 2.04 12.12
C PHE A 139 14.72 1.14 13.20
N PRO A 140 14.99 1.35 14.51
CA PRO A 140 14.28 0.63 15.56
C PRO A 140 12.75 0.81 15.54
N ALA A 141 12.26 2.01 15.17
CA ALA A 141 10.83 2.25 15.04
C ALA A 141 10.21 1.43 13.90
N LYS A 142 10.93 1.25 12.78
CA LYS A 142 10.49 0.38 11.68
C LYS A 142 10.41 -1.07 12.13
N GLU A 143 11.44 -1.60 12.76
CA GLU A 143 11.44 -2.96 13.31
C GLU A 143 10.27 -3.20 14.26
N ARG A 144 10.06 -2.27 15.21
CA ARG A 144 8.95 -2.34 16.16
C ARG A 144 7.59 -2.36 15.46
N PHE A 145 7.40 -1.54 14.43
CA PHE A 145 6.14 -1.49 13.69
C PHE A 145 5.81 -2.87 13.05
N TYR A 146 6.81 -3.57 12.50
CA TYR A 146 6.66 -4.92 11.98
C TYR A 146 6.37 -5.94 13.08
N GLN A 147 7.02 -5.83 14.24
CA GLN A 147 6.76 -6.68 15.40
C GLN A 147 5.34 -6.48 15.94
N ASP A 148 4.88 -5.23 16.01
CA ASP A 148 3.53 -4.87 16.44
C ASP A 148 2.47 -5.40 15.46
N LEU A 149 2.72 -5.35 14.16
CA LEU A 149 1.83 -5.98 13.18
C LEU A 149 1.74 -7.49 13.37
N GLN A 150 2.87 -8.17 13.57
CA GLN A 150 2.87 -9.61 13.85
C GLN A 150 2.09 -9.94 15.14
N ARG A 151 2.24 -9.11 16.17
CA ARG A 151 1.48 -9.23 17.41
C ARG A 151 -0.01 -9.06 17.17
N LEU A 152 -0.41 -8.01 16.44
CA LEU A 152 -1.81 -7.75 16.09
C LEU A 152 -2.44 -8.94 15.35
N LEU A 153 -1.75 -9.46 14.34
CA LEU A 153 -2.22 -10.60 13.56
C LEU A 153 -2.41 -11.84 14.44
N ARG A 154 -1.42 -12.18 15.30
CA ARG A 154 -1.50 -13.35 16.18
C ARG A 154 -2.53 -13.25 17.28
N GLU A 155 -2.73 -12.05 17.85
CA GLU A 155 -3.63 -11.87 19.00
C GLU A 155 -5.08 -11.66 18.60
N GLN A 156 -5.36 -11.09 17.42
CA GLN A 156 -6.72 -10.65 17.08
C GLN A 156 -7.32 -11.30 15.83
N TYR A 157 -6.51 -12.00 15.03
CA TYR A 157 -6.97 -12.54 13.75
C TYR A 157 -6.58 -14.00 13.55
N SER A 158 -7.24 -14.63 12.60
CA SER A 158 -6.92 -15.98 12.11
C SER A 158 -6.55 -15.92 10.62
N PRO A 159 -5.55 -16.68 10.17
CA PRO A 159 -5.18 -16.74 8.76
C PRO A 159 -6.27 -17.39 7.86
N GLU A 160 -7.25 -18.06 8.42
CA GLU A 160 -8.41 -18.59 7.69
C GLU A 160 -9.45 -17.51 7.37
N HIS A 161 -9.40 -16.35 8.06
CA HIS A 161 -10.31 -15.25 7.82
C HIS A 161 -9.92 -14.46 6.55
N PRO A 162 -10.90 -13.99 5.74
CA PRO A 162 -10.62 -13.06 4.63
C PRO A 162 -10.01 -11.75 5.17
N LEU A 163 -8.69 -11.66 5.09
CA LEU A 163 -7.92 -10.53 5.60
C LEU A 163 -6.84 -10.13 4.61
N MET A 164 -6.62 -8.82 4.49
CA MET A 164 -5.47 -8.28 3.79
C MET A 164 -4.75 -7.22 4.61
N VAL A 165 -3.43 -7.18 4.44
CA VAL A 165 -2.55 -6.07 4.84
C VAL A 165 -2.13 -5.37 3.57
N MET A 166 -2.44 -4.11 3.43
CA MET A 166 -2.03 -3.32 2.27
C MET A 166 -1.48 -1.98 2.69
N GLY A 167 -0.68 -1.38 1.84
CA GLY A 167 -0.10 -0.07 2.12
C GLY A 167 1.27 0.14 1.50
N ASP A 168 1.90 1.22 1.94
CA ASP A 168 3.32 1.47 1.74
C ASP A 168 4.10 0.73 2.84
N LEU A 169 4.59 -0.45 2.51
CA LEU A 169 5.33 -1.29 3.45
C LEU A 169 6.81 -0.89 3.57
N ASN A 170 7.28 -0.01 2.70
CA ASN A 170 8.66 0.49 2.67
C ASN A 170 9.73 -0.63 2.62
N ILE A 171 9.37 -1.81 2.13
CA ILE A 171 10.30 -2.93 1.90
C ILE A 171 10.03 -3.57 0.53
N SER A 172 11.09 -3.71 -0.26
CA SER A 172 11.13 -4.55 -1.45
C SER A 172 11.42 -6.00 -1.06
N SER A 173 10.45 -6.90 -1.27
CA SER A 173 10.49 -8.28 -0.78
C SER A 173 11.65 -9.09 -1.35
N THR A 174 11.97 -8.87 -2.63
CA THR A 174 12.96 -9.64 -3.39
C THR A 174 13.84 -8.74 -4.24
N ASP A 175 14.85 -9.29 -4.87
CA ASP A 175 15.70 -8.52 -5.79
C ASP A 175 14.95 -8.10 -7.08
N LEU A 176 13.90 -8.84 -7.47
CA LEU A 176 12.99 -8.47 -8.57
C LEU A 176 12.24 -7.16 -8.31
N ASP A 177 12.13 -6.74 -7.05
CA ASP A 177 11.44 -5.52 -6.61
C ASP A 177 12.37 -4.29 -6.57
N VAL A 178 13.65 -4.45 -6.93
CA VAL A 178 14.70 -3.42 -6.79
C VAL A 178 15.27 -3.03 -8.13
N GLY A 179 14.69 -2.01 -8.74
CA GLY A 179 15.05 -1.52 -10.08
C GLY A 179 15.88 -0.23 -10.09
N ILE A 180 16.61 0.11 -9.02
CA ILE A 180 17.42 1.34 -8.96
C ILE A 180 18.76 1.26 -9.68
N GLY A 181 19.07 0.13 -10.29
CA GLY A 181 20.34 -0.19 -10.93
C GLY A 181 21.37 -0.77 -9.97
N GLU A 182 22.20 -1.69 -10.49
CA GLU A 182 23.08 -2.54 -9.67
C GLU A 182 24.07 -1.75 -8.82
N ASP A 183 24.66 -0.67 -9.35
CA ASP A 183 25.61 0.16 -8.59
C ASP A 183 24.93 0.87 -7.41
N ASN A 184 23.70 1.37 -7.61
CA ASN A 184 22.92 1.98 -6.53
C ASN A 184 22.50 0.93 -5.50
N ARG A 185 22.07 -0.27 -5.96
CA ARG A 185 21.70 -1.38 -5.06
C ARG A 185 22.88 -1.75 -4.15
N LYS A 186 24.06 -1.98 -4.73
CA LYS A 186 25.27 -2.28 -3.95
C LYS A 186 25.67 -1.15 -2.99
N ARG A 187 25.55 0.09 -3.45
CA ARG A 187 25.84 1.25 -2.62
C ARG A 187 24.88 1.34 -1.42
N TRP A 188 23.57 1.20 -1.63
CA TRP A 188 22.57 1.26 -0.56
C TRP A 188 22.80 0.18 0.48
N LEU A 189 23.06 -1.06 0.05
CA LEU A 189 23.39 -2.16 0.98
C LEU A 189 24.64 -1.87 1.80
N ARG A 190 25.70 -1.35 1.18
CA ARG A 190 26.94 -0.99 1.87
C ARG A 190 26.74 0.17 2.87
N GLU A 191 25.91 1.14 2.51
CA GLU A 191 25.57 2.30 3.35
C GLU A 191 24.47 1.99 4.39
N GLY A 192 23.93 0.77 4.40
CA GLY A 192 22.85 0.38 5.30
C GLY A 192 21.53 1.11 5.05
N LYS A 193 21.30 1.63 3.85
CA LYS A 193 20.05 2.32 3.50
C LYS A 193 18.88 1.36 3.47
N CYS A 194 17.77 1.80 4.06
CA CYS A 194 16.53 1.03 4.09
C CYS A 194 15.88 0.90 2.71
N SER A 195 15.13 -0.08 2.59
CA SER A 195 14.01 -0.63 1.87
C SER A 195 14.23 -2.06 1.37
N PHE A 196 15.44 -2.59 1.44
CA PHE A 196 15.72 -3.99 1.02
C PHE A 196 16.94 -4.60 1.75
N LEU A 197 17.21 -4.14 2.97
CA LEU A 197 18.21 -4.76 3.83
C LEU A 197 17.76 -6.18 4.20
N PRO A 198 18.70 -7.13 4.40
CA PRO A 198 18.35 -8.50 4.74
C PRO A 198 17.43 -8.62 5.96
N GLU A 199 17.69 -7.84 7.03
CA GLU A 199 16.87 -7.80 8.22
C GLU A 199 15.45 -7.25 7.96
N GLU A 200 15.30 -6.25 7.10
CA GLU A 200 13.97 -5.73 6.70
C GLU A 200 13.15 -6.81 5.98
N ARG A 201 13.80 -7.52 5.05
CA ARG A 201 13.17 -8.65 4.33
C ARG A 201 12.79 -9.78 5.28
N GLU A 202 13.58 -10.03 6.32
CA GLU A 202 13.25 -11.00 7.36
C GLU A 202 11.99 -10.58 8.12
N TRP A 203 11.86 -9.30 8.53
CA TRP A 203 10.65 -8.81 9.21
C TRP A 203 9.41 -8.98 8.33
N LEU A 204 9.49 -8.65 7.05
CA LEU A 204 8.39 -8.84 6.11
C LEU A 204 8.07 -10.31 5.91
N GLN A 205 9.08 -11.18 5.82
CA GLN A 205 8.90 -12.62 5.69
C GLN A 205 8.22 -13.23 6.92
N GLN A 206 8.55 -12.75 8.12
CA GLN A 206 7.87 -13.15 9.36
C GLN A 206 6.39 -12.76 9.37
N VAL A 207 6.05 -11.57 8.89
CA VAL A 207 4.64 -11.15 8.69
C VAL A 207 3.95 -12.08 7.70
N LYS A 208 4.56 -12.35 6.56
CA LYS A 208 4.00 -13.25 5.53
C LYS A 208 3.82 -14.69 6.06
N SER A 209 4.74 -15.18 6.87
CA SER A 209 4.70 -16.54 7.42
C SER A 209 3.52 -16.81 8.36
N TRP A 210 2.83 -15.74 8.84
CA TRP A 210 1.59 -15.88 9.59
C TRP A 210 0.44 -16.42 8.72
N GLY A 211 0.52 -16.30 7.41
CA GLY A 211 -0.48 -16.78 6.45
C GLY A 211 -0.86 -15.73 5.37
N LEU A 212 0.07 -14.83 5.04
CA LEU A 212 -0.15 -13.78 4.05
C LEU A 212 0.68 -14.03 2.78
N ASN A 213 0.04 -13.89 1.62
CA ASN A 213 0.64 -14.02 0.30
C ASN A 213 0.76 -12.65 -0.36
N ASP A 214 1.90 -12.36 -0.96
CA ASP A 214 2.08 -11.20 -1.82
C ASP A 214 1.30 -11.41 -3.12
N VAL A 215 0.19 -10.68 -3.24
CA VAL A 215 -0.77 -10.85 -4.35
C VAL A 215 -0.13 -10.56 -5.70
N TYR A 216 0.69 -9.52 -5.79
CA TYR A 216 1.40 -9.18 -7.03
C TYR A 216 2.35 -10.30 -7.44
N ARG A 217 3.14 -10.84 -6.51
CA ARG A 217 4.09 -11.93 -6.77
C ARG A 217 3.40 -13.28 -7.05
N HIS A 218 2.19 -13.46 -6.55
CA HIS A 218 1.36 -14.60 -6.92
C HIS A 218 0.96 -14.56 -8.41
N LEU A 219 0.58 -13.37 -8.91
CA LEU A 219 0.19 -13.16 -10.31
C LEU A 219 1.41 -13.09 -11.24
N TYR A 220 2.47 -12.44 -10.81
CA TYR A 220 3.65 -12.09 -11.63
C TYR A 220 4.95 -12.50 -10.94
N PRO A 221 5.23 -13.81 -10.83
CA PRO A 221 6.36 -14.32 -10.03
C PRO A 221 7.73 -13.90 -10.55
N GLU A 222 7.88 -13.64 -11.85
CA GLU A 222 9.17 -13.37 -12.51
C GLU A 222 9.32 -11.92 -13.00
N THR A 223 8.32 -11.06 -12.83
CA THR A 223 8.38 -9.66 -13.31
C THR A 223 9.39 -8.86 -12.47
N ASP A 224 10.32 -8.18 -13.13
CA ASP A 224 11.44 -7.45 -12.51
C ASP A 224 11.56 -5.98 -12.96
N ASP A 225 10.58 -5.47 -13.70
CA ASP A 225 10.55 -4.12 -14.28
C ASP A 225 9.36 -3.26 -13.84
N ASP A 226 8.54 -3.77 -12.91
CA ASP A 226 7.41 -3.06 -12.34
C ASP A 226 7.68 -2.57 -10.91
N PHE A 227 7.57 -1.26 -10.72
CA PHE A 227 7.84 -0.59 -9.45
C PHE A 227 6.72 0.33 -9.05
N SER A 228 6.48 0.47 -7.74
CA SER A 228 5.41 1.31 -7.20
C SER A 228 5.90 2.66 -6.71
N TRP A 229 7.20 2.84 -6.47
CA TRP A 229 7.80 4.08 -6.01
C TRP A 229 8.98 4.51 -6.88
N PHE A 230 9.04 5.82 -7.16
CA PHE A 230 10.07 6.43 -7.99
C PHE A 230 10.56 7.74 -7.38
N ASP A 231 11.81 7.79 -6.99
CA ASP A 231 12.42 8.99 -6.42
C ASP A 231 12.35 10.18 -7.40
N TYR A 232 11.76 11.29 -6.95
CA TYR A 232 11.64 12.51 -7.75
C TYR A 232 12.99 13.08 -8.19
N ARG A 233 14.01 13.05 -7.32
CA ARG A 233 15.30 13.68 -7.59
C ARG A 233 16.06 12.97 -8.70
N SER A 234 16.01 11.65 -8.72
CA SER A 234 16.65 10.82 -9.75
C SER A 234 15.82 10.74 -11.03
N ARG A 235 14.55 11.20 -10.99
CA ARG A 235 13.59 11.11 -12.09
C ARG A 235 13.46 9.67 -12.61
N GLY A 236 13.36 8.72 -11.68
CA GLY A 236 13.36 7.29 -11.99
C GLY A 236 12.21 6.85 -12.89
N PHE A 237 11.04 7.49 -12.75
CA PHE A 237 9.85 7.18 -13.54
C PHE A 237 10.02 7.52 -15.03
N GLU A 238 10.71 8.59 -15.36
CA GLU A 238 10.95 9.07 -16.73
C GLU A 238 12.11 8.34 -17.44
N ARG A 239 12.82 7.45 -16.74
CA ARG A 239 13.92 6.67 -17.35
C ARG A 239 13.39 5.49 -18.16
N ASP A 240 14.20 5.05 -19.11
CA ASP A 240 14.02 3.82 -19.87
C ASP A 240 15.31 2.97 -19.80
N PRO A 241 15.31 1.81 -19.13
CA PRO A 241 14.22 1.28 -18.30
C PRO A 241 13.96 2.16 -17.06
N LYS A 242 12.72 2.11 -16.53
CA LYS A 242 12.34 2.82 -15.31
C LYS A 242 13.19 2.38 -14.12
N ARG A 243 13.42 3.31 -13.17
CA ARG A 243 14.25 3.03 -11.99
C ARG A 243 13.48 3.34 -10.71
N GLY A 244 13.01 2.30 -10.06
CA GLY A 244 12.17 2.40 -8.87
C GLY A 244 12.30 1.21 -7.92
N LEU A 245 11.42 1.20 -6.95
CA LEU A 245 11.24 0.10 -5.98
C LEU A 245 9.77 -0.30 -5.94
N ARG A 246 9.49 -1.60 -5.79
CA ARG A 246 8.15 -2.06 -5.43
C ARG A 246 8.07 -2.20 -3.91
N ILE A 247 7.44 -1.25 -3.25
CA ILE A 247 7.31 -1.14 -1.79
C ILE A 247 5.86 -0.97 -1.32
N ASP A 248 4.95 -0.68 -2.23
CA ASP A 248 3.51 -0.68 -1.97
C ASP A 248 2.96 -2.07 -2.30
N LEU A 249 2.44 -2.76 -1.29
CA LEU A 249 2.07 -4.16 -1.39
C LEU A 249 0.62 -4.40 -0.97
N ILE A 250 0.02 -5.45 -1.55
CA ILE A 250 -1.22 -6.08 -1.07
C ILE A 250 -0.86 -7.51 -0.67
N LEU A 251 -0.92 -7.78 0.62
CA LEU A 251 -0.71 -9.10 1.20
C LEU A 251 -2.07 -9.68 1.63
N ALA A 252 -2.41 -10.87 1.21
CA ALA A 252 -3.73 -11.46 1.46
C ALA A 252 -3.62 -12.87 2.05
N THR A 253 -4.56 -13.21 2.96
CA THR A 253 -4.73 -14.60 3.42
C THR A 253 -5.15 -15.52 2.29
N ASP A 254 -4.96 -16.82 2.44
CA ASP A 254 -5.34 -17.82 1.42
C ASP A 254 -6.81 -17.72 1.03
N ALA A 255 -7.69 -17.38 1.99
CA ALA A 255 -9.12 -17.15 1.74
C ALA A 255 -9.40 -16.09 0.64
N LEU A 256 -8.49 -15.13 0.47
CA LEU A 256 -8.55 -14.13 -0.61
C LEU A 256 -7.57 -14.46 -1.74
N ALA A 257 -6.33 -14.81 -1.45
CA ALA A 257 -5.26 -14.97 -2.43
C ALA A 257 -5.59 -16.01 -3.50
N GLN A 258 -6.29 -17.10 -3.15
CA GLN A 258 -6.75 -18.13 -4.10
C GLN A 258 -7.83 -17.62 -5.07
N ARG A 259 -8.45 -16.47 -4.80
CA ARG A 259 -9.49 -15.86 -5.63
C ARG A 259 -8.99 -14.69 -6.45
N VAL A 260 -7.71 -14.32 -6.35
CA VAL A 260 -7.16 -13.23 -7.15
C VAL A 260 -7.20 -13.60 -8.64
N THR A 261 -7.61 -12.66 -9.46
CA THR A 261 -7.75 -12.86 -10.92
C THR A 261 -6.86 -11.95 -11.73
N ASP A 262 -6.60 -10.75 -11.21
CA ASP A 262 -5.78 -9.74 -11.87
C ASP A 262 -5.24 -8.73 -10.83
N GLY A 263 -4.26 -7.94 -11.22
CA GLY A 263 -3.67 -6.90 -10.39
C GLY A 263 -2.56 -6.17 -11.13
N GLY A 264 -2.13 -5.05 -10.58
CA GLY A 264 -1.09 -4.28 -11.24
C GLY A 264 -0.73 -2.98 -10.55
N ILE A 265 0.12 -2.21 -11.21
CA ILE A 265 0.64 -0.91 -10.77
C ILE A 265 0.20 0.14 -11.79
N SER A 266 -0.49 1.19 -11.34
CA SER A 266 -1.05 2.21 -12.23
C SER A 266 -0.02 3.27 -12.61
N TYR A 267 0.65 3.09 -13.71
CA TYR A 267 1.55 4.11 -14.28
C TYR A 267 0.79 5.28 -14.93
N SER A 268 -0.44 5.07 -15.38
CA SER A 268 -1.30 6.14 -15.90
C SER A 268 -1.55 7.22 -14.85
N ILE A 269 -1.91 6.82 -13.62
CA ILE A 269 -2.09 7.76 -12.50
C ILE A 269 -0.76 8.42 -12.13
N ARG A 270 0.36 7.67 -12.11
CA ARG A 270 1.69 8.21 -11.80
C ARG A 270 2.17 9.22 -12.85
N SER A 271 1.74 9.10 -14.09
CA SER A 271 2.13 10.00 -15.18
C SER A 271 1.38 11.35 -15.22
N MET A 272 0.37 11.52 -14.37
CA MET A 272 -0.40 12.76 -14.28
C MET A 272 0.47 13.95 -13.80
N THR A 273 -0.04 15.18 -13.96
CA THR A 273 0.66 16.40 -13.48
C THR A 273 0.76 16.43 -11.97
N LYS A 274 1.90 16.86 -11.43
CA LYS A 274 2.18 16.94 -9.97
C LYS A 274 1.83 15.65 -9.23
N PRO A 275 2.31 14.50 -9.68
CA PRO A 275 1.90 13.21 -9.13
C PRO A 275 2.50 12.95 -7.75
N SER A 276 1.95 11.97 -7.03
CA SER A 276 2.69 11.29 -5.95
C SER A 276 3.95 10.63 -6.52
N ASP A 277 4.97 10.43 -5.71
CA ASP A 277 6.13 9.60 -6.06
C ASP A 277 5.80 8.09 -6.05
N HIS A 278 4.64 7.73 -5.51
CA HIS A 278 4.08 6.39 -5.58
C HIS A 278 3.06 6.24 -6.70
N CYS A 279 2.90 5.00 -7.16
CA CYS A 279 1.82 4.55 -8.03
C CYS A 279 0.74 3.87 -7.19
N PRO A 280 -0.54 3.99 -7.53
CA PRO A 280 -1.55 3.08 -7.01
C PRO A 280 -1.23 1.62 -7.38
N VAL A 281 -1.41 0.71 -6.42
CA VAL A 281 -1.33 -0.74 -6.64
C VAL A 281 -2.71 -1.32 -6.42
N TRP A 282 -3.17 -2.18 -7.31
CA TRP A 282 -4.52 -2.72 -7.29
C TRP A 282 -4.55 -4.23 -7.50
N ALA A 283 -5.61 -4.86 -7.01
CA ALA A 283 -5.87 -6.27 -7.23
C ALA A 283 -7.38 -6.56 -7.27
N ASP A 284 -7.75 -7.50 -8.14
CA ASP A 284 -9.09 -8.02 -8.33
C ASP A 284 -9.22 -9.42 -7.78
N PHE A 285 -10.31 -9.64 -7.04
CA PHE A 285 -10.64 -10.93 -6.44
C PHE A 285 -12.06 -11.33 -6.84
N ARG A 286 -12.29 -12.60 -7.14
CA ARG A 286 -13.66 -13.13 -7.31
C ARG A 286 -14.43 -13.03 -6.00
N ARG A 287 -15.72 -12.75 -6.12
CA ARG A 287 -16.67 -12.79 -5.00
C ARG A 287 -16.90 -14.19 -4.49
#